data_98391a3b718a961efbd3340dfe3d367e
#
_entry.id   98391a3b718a961efbd3340dfe3d367e
#
_cell.length_a   1.000
_cell.length_b   1.000
_cell.length_c   1.000
_cell.angle_alpha   90.00
_cell.angle_beta   90.00
_cell.angle_gamma   90.00
#
_symmetry.space_group_name_H-M   'P 1'
#
loop_
_entity.id
_entity.type
_entity.pdbx_description
1 polymer ?
#
loop_
_entity_poly.entity_id
_entity_poly.type
_entity_poly.pdbx_seq_one_letter_code
_entity_poly.pdbx_strand_id
1 'polypeptide(L)'
;MPHHTGFTKRSTRRSETPILVISLICAGIFLFSMPARGAPANTPPEFHQLAIPILGVTLNQQHHPVGIVTHVVINFEKRHDHDGLQLRFRVDPGRFSPYAQQAISTAIARACKAANLQNDSWTIYLTFPYHGVTMYGDSLSAMVGLSVVAMAKGEDIIFGRSLTGTITEDGHIGTVGGIPYKVQAAYAEHMNRILIPEERATADDEWQTPFMMQVSPVNTLDKAYYGLTGHRLE
;
A
#
# COMPACT_ATOMS: atom_id res chain seq x y z
N MET A 1 54.05 29.04 -38.05
CA MET A 1 54.11 29.84 -39.29
C MET A 1 52.72 30.03 -39.81
N PRO A 2 52.38 31.16 -40.38
CA PRO A 2 52.20 32.46 -39.71
C PRO A 2 50.89 33.16 -40.09
N HIS A 3 50.54 34.20 -39.31
CA HIS A 3 50.12 35.53 -39.73
C HIS A 3 48.77 35.67 -40.50
N HIS A 4 47.92 36.65 -40.32
CA HIS A 4 47.99 38.09 -40.12
C HIS A 4 46.60 38.59 -39.65
N THR A 5 46.48 39.37 -38.59
CA THR A 5 46.36 40.83 -38.47
C THR A 5 45.39 41.58 -39.40
N GLY A 6 44.64 42.49 -38.77
CA GLY A 6 43.97 43.62 -39.39
C GLY A 6 42.75 44.07 -38.58
N PHE A 7 42.74 44.88 -37.69
CA PHE A 7 42.95 46.33 -37.39
C PHE A 7 42.02 47.26 -38.19
N THR A 8 41.45 48.20 -37.42
CA THR A 8 40.88 49.52 -37.68
C THR A 8 39.41 49.64 -38.02
N LYS A 9 38.64 50.62 -37.57
CA LYS A 9 38.89 51.95 -37.03
C LYS A 9 37.55 52.56 -36.55
N ARG A 10 37.63 53.36 -35.51
CA ARG A 10 36.72 54.37 -34.98
C ARG A 10 35.83 55.09 -35.99
N SER A 11 34.62 55.48 -35.57
CA SER A 11 34.12 56.83 -35.78
C SER A 11 32.99 57.18 -34.80
N THR A 12 33.24 58.21 -34.07
CA THR A 12 32.36 58.99 -33.19
C THR A 12 31.51 59.95 -34.04
N ARG A 13 30.22 60.06 -33.71
CA ARG A 13 29.50 61.33 -33.92
C ARG A 13 28.44 61.56 -32.88
N ARG A 14 28.56 62.69 -32.21
CA ARG A 14 27.60 63.38 -31.35
C ARG A 14 26.54 64.08 -32.24
N SER A 15 25.34 64.21 -31.68
CA SER A 15 24.55 65.49 -31.62
C SER A 15 23.09 65.04 -31.33
N GLU A 16 22.62 65.53 -30.32
CA GLU A 16 21.76 66.72 -30.03
C GLU A 16 20.29 66.33 -29.81
N THR A 17 19.80 66.62 -28.60
CA THR A 17 18.42 66.65 -28.17
C THR A 17 17.58 67.67 -28.92
N PRO A 18 16.26 67.46 -29.03
CA PRO A 18 15.38 68.46 -28.42
C PRO A 18 14.31 67.83 -27.50
N ILE A 19 14.06 68.55 -26.47
CA ILE A 19 12.99 68.52 -25.53
C ILE A 19 11.67 68.81 -26.25
N LEU A 20 10.70 67.92 -26.13
CA LEU A 20 9.33 68.24 -26.41
C LEU A 20 8.42 67.79 -25.27
N VAL A 21 7.86 68.79 -24.61
CA VAL A 21 6.83 68.69 -23.57
C VAL A 21 5.51 68.39 -24.27
N ILE A 22 4.84 67.32 -23.93
CA ILE A 22 3.39 67.15 -24.25
C ILE A 22 2.72 66.34 -23.12
N SER A 23 1.95 67.10 -22.42
CA SER A 23 0.55 66.87 -21.96
C SER A 23 0.13 65.52 -21.41
N LEU A 24 -0.20 65.59 -20.17
CA LEU A 24 -0.96 64.65 -19.36
C LEU A 24 -2.34 64.37 -19.98
N ILE A 25 -2.62 63.14 -20.34
CA ILE A 25 -3.98 62.63 -20.44
C ILE A 25 -4.09 61.41 -19.52
N CYS A 26 -4.72 61.61 -18.36
CA CYS A 26 -5.16 60.56 -17.48
C CYS A 26 -6.35 59.83 -18.14
N ALA A 27 -6.08 58.70 -18.79
CA ALA A 27 -7.10 57.71 -19.11
C ALA A 27 -7.02 56.60 -18.06
N GLY A 28 -7.97 56.64 -17.13
CA GLY A 28 -8.11 55.58 -16.12
C GLY A 28 -8.45 54.23 -16.77
N ILE A 29 -7.47 53.34 -16.83
CA ILE A 29 -7.70 51.95 -17.16
C ILE A 29 -8.09 51.25 -15.88
N PHE A 30 -9.39 51.04 -15.68
CA PHE A 30 -9.92 50.11 -14.72
C PHE A 30 -9.52 48.69 -15.17
N LEU A 31 -8.38 48.21 -14.68
CA LEU A 31 -8.02 46.79 -14.76
C LEU A 31 -8.97 46.04 -13.85
N PHE A 32 -10.04 45.49 -14.43
CA PHE A 32 -10.80 44.41 -13.81
C PHE A 32 -9.86 43.22 -13.61
N SER A 33 -9.28 43.10 -12.40
CA SER A 33 -8.63 41.87 -11.98
C SER A 33 -9.70 40.80 -11.85
N MET A 34 -9.92 40.03 -12.92
CA MET A 34 -10.62 38.76 -12.81
C MET A 34 -9.79 37.85 -11.87
N PRO A 35 -10.36 37.29 -10.78
CA PRO A 35 -9.66 36.27 -10.05
C PRO A 35 -9.39 35.12 -11.03
N ALA A 36 -8.14 34.83 -11.30
CA ALA A 36 -7.75 33.62 -11.98
C ALA A 36 -8.33 32.46 -11.18
N ARG A 37 -9.36 31.84 -11.74
CA ARG A 37 -9.90 30.59 -11.24
C ARG A 37 -8.76 29.59 -11.42
N GLY A 38 -8.02 29.34 -10.33
CA GLY A 38 -6.97 28.35 -10.30
C GLY A 38 -7.54 27.04 -10.86
N ALA A 39 -6.95 26.58 -11.97
CA ALA A 39 -7.21 25.22 -12.42
C ALA A 39 -6.99 24.28 -11.23
N PRO A 40 -7.84 23.26 -11.02
CA PRO A 40 -7.61 22.31 -9.96
C PRO A 40 -6.18 21.78 -10.10
N ALA A 41 -5.39 21.97 -9.08
CA ALA A 41 -4.05 21.40 -9.05
C ALA A 41 -4.23 19.89 -9.27
N ASN A 42 -3.75 19.37 -10.38
CA ASN A 42 -3.62 17.94 -10.62
C ASN A 42 -2.56 17.43 -9.63
N THR A 43 -2.96 17.26 -8.39
CA THR A 43 -2.17 16.50 -7.42
C THR A 43 -2.10 15.08 -7.97
N PRO A 44 -0.92 14.54 -8.27
CA PRO A 44 -0.82 13.16 -8.72
C PRO A 44 -1.49 12.27 -7.68
N PRO A 45 -2.15 11.19 -8.10
CA PRO A 45 -2.79 10.26 -7.18
C PRO A 45 -1.76 9.79 -6.15
N GLU A 46 -2.15 9.78 -4.89
CA GLU A 46 -1.30 9.30 -3.81
C GLU A 46 -1.10 7.79 -3.98
N PHE A 47 0.11 7.40 -4.37
CA PHE A 47 0.48 6.02 -4.68
C PHE A 47 1.41 5.46 -3.60
N HIS A 48 0.99 4.38 -2.98
CA HIS A 48 1.77 3.66 -1.98
C HIS A 48 1.96 2.20 -2.39
N GLN A 49 3.14 1.66 -2.12
CA GLN A 49 3.46 0.25 -2.33
C GLN A 49 3.94 -0.38 -1.03
N LEU A 50 3.44 -1.57 -0.71
CA LEU A 50 3.81 -2.34 0.46
C LEU A 50 3.95 -3.82 0.11
N ALA A 51 5.06 -4.44 0.49
CA ALA A 51 5.22 -5.89 0.46
C ALA A 51 4.97 -6.45 1.87
N ILE A 52 3.96 -7.30 2.00
CA ILE A 52 3.58 -7.91 3.28
C ILE A 52 3.95 -9.38 3.34
N PRO A 53 4.51 -9.88 4.45
CA PRO A 53 4.73 -11.29 4.66
C PRO A 53 3.41 -12.00 4.94
N ILE A 54 3.19 -13.14 4.29
CA ILE A 54 2.04 -14.01 4.50
C ILE A 54 2.50 -15.44 4.83
N LEU A 55 1.72 -16.11 5.67
CA LEU A 55 1.99 -17.46 6.14
C LEU A 55 1.14 -18.45 5.38
N GLY A 56 1.77 -19.44 4.77
CA GLY A 56 1.12 -20.48 3.99
C GLY A 56 1.56 -21.89 4.39
N VAL A 57 0.86 -22.88 3.82
CA VAL A 57 1.25 -24.29 3.87
C VAL A 57 1.29 -24.81 2.45
N THR A 58 2.33 -25.55 2.12
CA THR A 58 2.51 -26.22 0.84
C THR A 58 2.91 -27.67 1.07
N LEU A 59 3.07 -28.43 0.01
CA LEU A 59 3.60 -29.80 0.07
C LEU A 59 5.06 -29.81 -0.39
N ASN A 60 5.92 -30.50 0.33
CA ASN A 60 7.27 -30.76 -0.11
C ASN A 60 7.30 -31.85 -1.21
N GLN A 61 8.50 -32.22 -1.68
CA GLN A 61 8.68 -33.26 -2.71
C GLN A 61 8.15 -34.64 -2.30
N GLN A 62 8.06 -34.92 -1.00
CA GLN A 62 7.50 -36.16 -0.44
C GLN A 62 6.00 -36.06 -0.14
N HIS A 63 5.34 -35.03 -0.61
CA HIS A 63 3.91 -34.73 -0.37
C HIS A 63 3.55 -34.52 1.12
N HIS A 64 4.51 -34.17 1.97
CA HIS A 64 4.25 -33.80 3.36
C HIS A 64 3.99 -32.29 3.46
N PRO A 65 3.05 -31.85 4.33
CA PRO A 65 2.79 -30.44 4.55
C PRO A 65 3.98 -29.75 5.19
N VAL A 66 4.35 -28.61 4.65
CA VAL A 66 5.38 -27.71 5.18
C VAL A 66 4.90 -26.27 5.16
N GLY A 67 5.24 -25.54 6.21
CA GLY A 67 4.95 -24.11 6.25
C GLY A 67 5.88 -23.32 5.33
N ILE A 68 5.37 -22.22 4.83
CA ILE A 68 6.16 -21.25 4.06
C ILE A 68 5.82 -19.83 4.50
N VAL A 69 6.82 -18.95 4.45
CA VAL A 69 6.62 -17.50 4.44
C VAL A 69 6.84 -17.02 3.01
N THR A 70 5.90 -16.26 2.52
CA THR A 70 5.95 -15.66 1.19
C THR A 70 5.43 -14.23 1.26
N HIS A 71 5.35 -13.49 0.15
CA HIS A 71 4.96 -12.10 0.16
C HIS A 71 3.85 -11.82 -0.83
N VAL A 72 2.98 -10.87 -0.47
CA VAL A 72 2.05 -10.21 -1.39
C VAL A 72 2.46 -8.75 -1.50
N VAL A 73 2.50 -8.23 -2.71
CA VAL A 73 2.74 -6.82 -2.97
C VAL A 73 1.39 -6.14 -3.18
N ILE A 74 1.12 -5.13 -2.36
CA ILE A 74 -0.06 -4.29 -2.43
C ILE A 74 0.37 -2.94 -3.01
N ASN A 75 -0.28 -2.52 -4.09
CA ASN A 75 -0.18 -1.15 -4.57
C ASN A 75 -1.53 -0.49 -4.32
N PHE A 76 -1.51 0.59 -3.57
CA PHE A 76 -2.68 1.35 -3.17
C PHE A 76 -2.65 2.72 -3.85
N GLU A 77 -3.76 3.07 -4.48
CA GLU A 77 -3.96 4.34 -5.17
C GLU A 77 -5.27 4.97 -4.69
N LYS A 78 -5.20 6.20 -4.21
CA LYS A 78 -6.37 6.99 -3.86
C LYS A 78 -6.80 7.84 -5.05
N ARG A 79 -8.00 7.58 -5.56
CA ARG A 79 -8.63 8.33 -6.65
C ARG A 79 -9.47 9.49 -6.09
N HIS A 80 -10.07 10.28 -7.01
CA HIS A 80 -10.93 11.41 -6.65
C HIS A 80 -12.37 11.27 -7.21
N ASP A 81 -12.72 10.08 -7.74
CA ASP A 81 -13.92 9.88 -8.56
C ASP A 81 -15.13 9.32 -7.78
N HIS A 82 -14.94 8.76 -6.59
CA HIS A 82 -15.98 8.08 -5.81
C HIS A 82 -16.72 6.96 -6.57
N ASP A 83 -16.04 6.29 -7.49
CA ASP A 83 -16.59 5.32 -8.43
C ASP A 83 -16.58 3.87 -7.87
N GLY A 84 -16.43 3.77 -6.56
CA GLY A 84 -16.36 2.51 -5.83
C GLY A 84 -14.95 1.93 -5.69
N LEU A 85 -14.79 0.96 -4.80
CA LEU A 85 -13.54 0.23 -4.60
C LEU A 85 -13.21 -0.61 -5.83
N GLN A 86 -12.01 -0.43 -6.37
CA GLN A 86 -11.49 -1.25 -7.47
C GLN A 86 -10.39 -2.18 -6.94
N LEU A 87 -10.64 -3.50 -7.00
CA LEU A 87 -9.64 -4.52 -6.67
C LEU A 87 -9.14 -5.19 -7.94
N ARG A 88 -7.84 -5.20 -8.13
CA ARG A 88 -7.15 -5.73 -9.30
C ARG A 88 -6.15 -6.81 -8.88
N PHE A 89 -6.45 -8.06 -9.18
CA PHE A 89 -5.56 -9.19 -8.94
C PHE A 89 -4.71 -9.44 -10.19
N ARG A 90 -3.40 -9.27 -10.09
CA ARG A 90 -2.50 -9.59 -11.20
C ARG A 90 -2.40 -11.11 -11.38
N VAL A 91 -2.35 -11.55 -12.62
CA VAL A 91 -2.29 -12.97 -12.99
C VAL A 91 -0.89 -13.46 -13.32
N ASP A 92 0.07 -12.55 -13.36
CA ASP A 92 1.49 -12.79 -13.61
C ASP A 92 2.31 -11.85 -12.69
N PRO A 93 3.40 -12.31 -12.06
CA PRO A 93 4.09 -13.60 -12.18
C PRO A 93 3.39 -14.80 -11.51
N GLY A 94 2.62 -14.59 -10.45
CA GLY A 94 1.77 -15.58 -9.80
C GLY A 94 0.33 -15.09 -9.74
N ARG A 95 -0.59 -15.94 -9.33
CA ARG A 95 -2.02 -15.63 -9.31
C ARG A 95 -2.69 -16.03 -8.02
N PHE A 96 -3.83 -15.43 -7.76
CA PHE A 96 -4.73 -15.79 -6.69
C PHE A 96 -5.88 -16.63 -7.27
N SER A 97 -6.23 -17.71 -6.60
CA SER A 97 -7.44 -18.49 -6.94
C SER A 97 -8.70 -17.62 -6.77
N PRO A 98 -9.82 -17.94 -7.44
CA PRO A 98 -11.08 -17.20 -7.24
C PRO A 98 -11.51 -17.16 -5.77
N TYR A 99 -11.29 -18.25 -5.04
CA TYR A 99 -11.58 -18.32 -3.61
C TYR A 99 -10.74 -17.34 -2.77
N ALA A 100 -9.43 -17.29 -3.03
CA ALA A 100 -8.55 -16.33 -2.36
C ALA A 100 -8.92 -14.87 -2.71
N GLN A 101 -9.26 -14.58 -3.96
CA GLN A 101 -9.71 -13.26 -4.39
C GLN A 101 -10.96 -12.81 -3.64
N GLN A 102 -11.95 -13.70 -3.54
CA GLN A 102 -13.20 -13.45 -2.81
C GLN A 102 -12.94 -13.19 -1.32
N ALA A 103 -12.11 -14.03 -0.68
CA ALA A 103 -11.77 -13.87 0.72
C ALA A 103 -11.06 -12.55 1.01
N ILE A 104 -10.10 -12.16 0.16
CA ILE A 104 -9.39 -10.89 0.25
C ILE A 104 -10.36 -9.71 0.08
N SER A 105 -11.21 -9.75 -0.94
CA SER A 105 -12.21 -8.70 -1.20
C SER A 105 -13.12 -8.48 -0.01
N THR A 106 -13.62 -9.57 0.56
CA THR A 106 -14.48 -9.56 1.76
C THR A 106 -13.71 -9.00 2.97
N ALA A 107 -12.47 -9.42 3.18
CA ALA A 107 -11.66 -8.96 4.31
C ALA A 107 -11.35 -7.45 4.22
N ILE A 108 -11.02 -6.94 3.04
CA ILE A 108 -10.81 -5.50 2.83
C ILE A 108 -12.09 -4.71 3.18
N ALA A 109 -13.25 -5.15 2.67
CA ALA A 109 -14.52 -4.49 2.95
C ALA A 109 -14.84 -4.48 4.46
N ARG A 110 -14.66 -5.61 5.16
CA ARG A 110 -14.90 -5.73 6.60
C ARG A 110 -13.90 -4.91 7.43
N ALA A 111 -12.62 -4.91 7.06
CA ALA A 111 -11.59 -4.12 7.74
C ALA A 111 -11.85 -2.61 7.59
N CYS A 112 -12.19 -2.13 6.38
CA CYS A 112 -12.54 -0.73 6.15
C CYS A 112 -13.78 -0.32 6.93
N LYS A 113 -14.82 -1.17 6.97
CA LYS A 113 -16.02 -0.91 7.78
C LYS A 113 -15.68 -0.79 9.27
N ALA A 114 -14.86 -1.69 9.81
CA ALA A 114 -14.46 -1.67 11.20
C ALA A 114 -13.58 -0.45 11.55
N ALA A 115 -12.79 0.05 10.60
CA ALA A 115 -11.95 1.25 10.75
C ALA A 115 -12.70 2.56 10.40
N ASN A 116 -14.00 2.49 10.10
CA ASN A 116 -14.82 3.62 9.65
C ASN A 116 -14.21 4.39 8.45
N LEU A 117 -13.59 3.67 7.50
CA LEU A 117 -12.97 4.24 6.31
C LEU A 117 -13.88 4.11 5.09
N GLN A 118 -14.01 5.22 4.35
CA GLN A 118 -14.65 5.23 3.03
C GLN A 118 -13.63 4.78 1.98
N ASN A 119 -13.97 3.76 1.22
CA ASN A 119 -13.08 3.13 0.24
C ASN A 119 -13.58 3.24 -1.21
N ASP A 120 -14.57 4.09 -1.46
CA ASP A 120 -15.21 4.28 -2.76
C ASP A 120 -14.31 4.94 -3.82
N SER A 121 -13.19 5.49 -3.39
CA SER A 121 -12.22 6.16 -4.27
C SER A 121 -10.87 5.44 -4.31
N TRP A 122 -10.82 4.13 -4.01
CA TRP A 122 -9.56 3.40 -3.97
C TRP A 122 -9.41 2.41 -5.12
N THR A 123 -8.18 2.35 -5.67
CA THR A 123 -7.73 1.24 -6.51
C THR A 123 -6.63 0.48 -5.79
N ILE A 124 -6.80 -0.82 -5.65
CA ILE A 124 -5.83 -1.69 -4.99
C ILE A 124 -5.41 -2.78 -5.98
N TYR A 125 -4.12 -2.82 -6.26
CA TYR A 125 -3.52 -3.90 -7.06
C TYR A 125 -2.84 -4.88 -6.13
N LEU A 126 -3.14 -6.15 -6.30
CA LEU A 126 -2.56 -7.25 -5.55
C LEU A 126 -1.72 -8.10 -6.48
N THR A 127 -0.45 -8.26 -6.15
CA THR A 127 0.51 -9.04 -6.94
C THR A 127 1.11 -10.13 -6.06
N PHE A 128 1.09 -11.37 -6.58
CA PHE A 128 1.80 -12.49 -5.98
C PHE A 128 3.07 -12.73 -6.80
N PRO A 129 4.28 -12.35 -6.28
CA PRO A 129 5.47 -12.22 -7.11
C PRO A 129 6.23 -13.54 -7.33
N TYR A 130 5.52 -14.67 -7.47
CA TYR A 130 6.12 -16.01 -7.64
C TYR A 130 5.60 -16.67 -8.91
N HIS A 131 6.48 -16.79 -9.92
CA HIS A 131 6.13 -17.32 -11.24
C HIS A 131 5.51 -18.71 -11.21
N GLY A 132 4.37 -18.85 -11.89
CA GLY A 132 3.68 -20.12 -12.07
C GLY A 132 2.97 -20.65 -10.82
N VAL A 133 3.02 -19.92 -9.68
CA VAL A 133 2.40 -20.35 -8.43
C VAL A 133 1.00 -19.76 -8.32
N THR A 134 0.06 -20.56 -7.84
CA THR A 134 -1.29 -20.11 -7.50
C THR A 134 -1.45 -20.12 -5.98
N MET A 135 -1.85 -18.98 -5.44
CA MET A 135 -2.22 -18.83 -4.05
C MET A 135 -3.66 -19.32 -3.86
N TYR A 136 -3.82 -20.34 -3.04
CA TYR A 136 -5.11 -20.87 -2.60
C TYR A 136 -5.36 -20.49 -1.14
N GLY A 137 -6.63 -20.59 -0.74
CA GLY A 137 -7.04 -20.40 0.66
C GLY A 137 -7.30 -18.94 1.00
N ASP A 138 -7.90 -18.76 2.16
CA ASP A 138 -8.41 -17.49 2.70
C ASP A 138 -7.56 -16.95 3.87
N SER A 139 -6.64 -17.75 4.37
CA SER A 139 -5.90 -17.48 5.61
C SER A 139 -4.98 -16.26 5.57
N LEU A 140 -4.72 -15.68 4.38
CA LEU A 140 -3.99 -14.44 4.20
C LEU A 140 -4.90 -13.21 4.25
N SER A 141 -6.21 -13.40 4.18
CA SER A 141 -7.14 -12.31 3.90
C SER A 141 -7.18 -11.25 5.01
N ALA A 142 -7.08 -11.64 6.28
CA ALA A 142 -7.01 -10.70 7.39
C ALA A 142 -5.73 -9.84 7.34
N MET A 143 -4.59 -10.44 7.00
CA MET A 143 -3.34 -9.70 6.83
C MET A 143 -3.45 -8.66 5.71
N VAL A 144 -4.00 -9.06 4.56
CA VAL A 144 -4.20 -8.12 3.43
C VAL A 144 -5.18 -7.01 3.80
N GLY A 145 -6.34 -7.37 4.40
CA GLY A 145 -7.37 -6.39 4.79
C GLY A 145 -6.86 -5.33 5.75
N LEU A 146 -6.15 -5.74 6.80
CA LEU A 146 -5.58 -4.81 7.79
C LEU A 146 -4.39 -4.01 7.24
N SER A 147 -3.61 -4.58 6.32
CA SER A 147 -2.53 -3.85 5.65
C SER A 147 -3.08 -2.74 4.74
N VAL A 148 -4.19 -2.98 4.04
CA VAL A 148 -4.87 -1.94 3.25
C VAL A 148 -5.37 -0.80 4.14
N VAL A 149 -5.94 -1.11 5.31
CA VAL A 149 -6.34 -0.10 6.29
C VAL A 149 -5.13 0.71 6.78
N ALA A 150 -4.01 0.05 7.10
CA ALA A 150 -2.79 0.73 7.52
C ALA A 150 -2.27 1.68 6.43
N MET A 151 -2.21 1.22 5.18
CA MET A 151 -1.83 2.07 4.03
C MET A 151 -2.75 3.29 3.88
N ALA A 152 -4.06 3.10 4.03
CA ALA A 152 -5.03 4.20 3.93
C ALA A 152 -4.93 5.22 5.07
N LYS A 153 -4.47 4.80 6.24
CA LYS A 153 -4.20 5.65 7.41
C LYS A 153 -2.80 6.24 7.43
N GLY A 154 -1.90 5.83 6.50
CA GLY A 154 -0.49 6.23 6.49
C GLY A 154 0.31 5.61 7.64
N GLU A 155 -0.10 4.44 8.12
CA GLU A 155 0.55 3.72 9.21
C GLU A 155 1.33 2.52 8.69
N ASP A 156 2.47 2.22 9.30
CA ASP A 156 3.35 1.13 8.87
C ASP A 156 3.00 -0.20 9.55
N ILE A 157 3.15 -1.29 8.80
CA ILE A 157 3.24 -2.63 9.39
C ILE A 157 4.65 -2.78 9.98
N ILE A 158 4.73 -3.08 11.27
CA ILE A 158 6.00 -3.25 11.96
C ILE A 158 6.77 -4.43 11.35
N PHE A 159 8.02 -4.19 11.00
CA PHE A 159 8.89 -5.19 10.37
C PHE A 159 8.97 -6.51 11.17
N GLY A 160 8.96 -7.63 10.46
CA GLY A 160 9.03 -8.96 11.06
C GLY A 160 7.73 -9.42 11.73
N ARG A 161 6.60 -8.77 11.43
CA ARG A 161 5.27 -9.19 11.90
C ARG A 161 4.41 -9.71 10.77
N SER A 162 3.58 -10.71 11.07
CA SER A 162 2.55 -11.21 10.16
C SER A 162 1.32 -11.68 10.94
N LEU A 163 0.23 -11.86 10.21
CA LEU A 163 -1.04 -12.38 10.70
C LEU A 163 -1.53 -13.50 9.75
N THR A 164 -2.00 -14.58 10.34
CA THR A 164 -2.79 -15.58 9.60
C THR A 164 -4.19 -15.63 10.16
N GLY A 165 -5.20 -15.54 9.31
CA GLY A 165 -6.61 -15.53 9.72
C GLY A 165 -7.51 -15.01 8.61
N THR A 166 -8.82 -15.18 8.81
CA THR A 166 -9.86 -14.51 8.04
C THR A 166 -10.46 -13.37 8.87
N ILE A 167 -11.29 -12.54 8.27
CA ILE A 167 -12.13 -11.56 8.98
C ILE A 167 -13.58 -12.03 8.90
N THR A 168 -14.18 -12.33 10.04
CA THR A 168 -15.57 -12.75 10.15
C THR A 168 -16.55 -11.57 10.01
N GLU A 169 -17.82 -11.83 9.86
CA GLU A 169 -18.83 -10.79 9.66
C GLU A 169 -19.00 -9.89 10.91
N ASP A 170 -18.83 -10.47 12.08
CA ASP A 170 -18.91 -9.81 13.38
C ASP A 170 -17.60 -9.11 13.81
N GLY A 171 -16.60 -9.05 12.91
CA GLY A 171 -15.36 -8.31 13.15
C GLY A 171 -14.33 -9.05 14.00
N HIS A 172 -14.38 -10.39 14.01
CA HIS A 172 -13.38 -11.22 14.66
C HIS A 172 -12.36 -11.77 13.68
N ILE A 173 -11.24 -12.25 14.20
CA ILE A 173 -10.24 -13.01 13.44
C ILE A 173 -10.67 -14.46 13.43
N GLY A 174 -11.09 -14.95 12.27
CA GLY A 174 -11.59 -16.30 12.08
C GLY A 174 -10.49 -17.35 11.95
N THR A 175 -10.85 -18.58 12.30
CA THR A 175 -9.98 -19.75 12.33
C THR A 175 -9.40 -20.10 10.96
N VAL A 176 -8.20 -20.67 10.95
CA VAL A 176 -7.52 -21.18 9.75
C VAL A 176 -6.70 -22.41 10.12
N GLY A 177 -6.44 -23.28 9.16
CA GLY A 177 -5.66 -24.49 9.39
C GLY A 177 -4.15 -24.30 9.25
N GLY A 178 -3.42 -25.30 9.75
CA GLY A 178 -1.97 -25.44 9.57
C GLY A 178 -1.15 -24.46 10.42
N ILE A 179 -1.67 -24.00 11.54
CA ILE A 179 -0.97 -23.09 12.46
C ILE A 179 0.43 -23.60 12.85
N PRO A 180 0.61 -24.89 13.24
CA PRO A 180 1.94 -25.40 13.62
C PRO A 180 2.99 -25.22 12.50
N TYR A 181 2.63 -25.52 11.26
CA TYR A 181 3.52 -25.37 10.10
C TYR A 181 3.86 -23.89 9.83
N LYS A 182 2.87 -23.01 9.95
CA LYS A 182 3.04 -21.56 9.78
C LYS A 182 3.94 -20.97 10.85
N VAL A 183 3.77 -21.40 12.13
CA VAL A 183 4.64 -21.00 13.26
C VAL A 183 6.08 -21.41 12.98
N GLN A 184 6.29 -22.66 12.57
CA GLN A 184 7.61 -23.18 12.28
C GLN A 184 8.29 -22.44 11.13
N ALA A 185 7.56 -22.15 10.05
CA ALA A 185 8.07 -21.38 8.92
C ALA A 185 8.44 -19.95 9.31
N ALA A 186 7.58 -19.27 10.07
CA ALA A 186 7.85 -17.92 10.55
C ALA A 186 9.10 -17.86 11.45
N TYR A 187 9.31 -18.88 12.29
CA TYR A 187 10.50 -19.00 13.10
C TYR A 187 11.76 -19.20 12.26
N ALA A 188 11.70 -20.08 11.25
CA ALA A 188 12.82 -20.33 10.34
C ALA A 188 13.22 -19.07 9.53
N GLU A 189 12.25 -18.22 9.20
CA GLU A 189 12.46 -16.92 8.54
C GLU A 189 12.75 -15.77 9.50
N HIS A 190 13.05 -16.07 10.76
CA HIS A 190 13.42 -15.10 11.79
C HIS A 190 12.41 -13.97 12.00
N MET A 191 11.11 -14.28 11.87
CA MET A 191 10.07 -13.31 12.18
C MET A 191 10.04 -12.99 13.69
N ASN A 192 9.74 -11.74 14.02
CA ASN A 192 9.71 -11.28 15.41
C ASN A 192 8.40 -11.67 16.11
N ARG A 193 7.29 -11.57 15.35
CA ARG A 193 5.96 -11.81 15.90
C ARG A 193 5.00 -12.29 14.83
N ILE A 194 4.23 -13.31 15.18
CA ILE A 194 3.06 -13.71 14.39
C ILE A 194 1.78 -13.63 15.21
N LEU A 195 0.71 -13.20 14.54
CA LEU A 195 -0.63 -13.16 15.09
C LEU A 195 -1.42 -14.33 14.48
N ILE A 196 -2.13 -15.04 15.35
CA ILE A 196 -2.92 -16.21 14.99
C ILE A 196 -4.33 -16.05 15.55
N PRO A 197 -5.36 -16.72 15.00
CA PRO A 197 -6.68 -16.74 15.62
C PRO A 197 -6.62 -17.27 17.05
N GLU A 198 -7.40 -16.67 17.96
CA GLU A 198 -7.54 -17.17 19.32
C GLU A 198 -8.24 -18.53 19.32
N GLU A 199 -9.31 -18.67 18.53
CA GLU A 199 -9.89 -19.97 18.24
C GLU A 199 -9.04 -20.75 17.24
N ARG A 200 -8.78 -22.01 17.52
CA ARG A 200 -7.97 -22.91 16.69
C ARG A 200 -8.81 -24.06 16.14
N ALA A 201 -8.41 -24.55 14.98
CA ALA A 201 -8.92 -25.83 14.51
C ALA A 201 -8.39 -26.94 15.43
N THR A 202 -9.25 -27.90 15.78
CA THR A 202 -8.93 -29.02 16.70
C THR A 202 -7.71 -29.85 16.27
N ALA A 203 -7.35 -29.82 14.98
CA ALA A 203 -6.16 -30.52 14.46
C ALA A 203 -4.84 -29.77 14.73
N ASP A 204 -4.89 -28.56 15.28
CA ASP A 204 -3.72 -27.68 15.49
C ASP A 204 -3.30 -27.63 16.99
N ASP A 205 -3.77 -28.56 17.84
CA ASP A 205 -3.65 -28.46 19.30
C ASP A 205 -2.22 -28.68 19.85
N GLU A 206 -1.32 -29.30 19.09
CA GLU A 206 0.03 -29.62 19.56
C GLU A 206 1.10 -28.86 18.78
N TRP A 207 1.50 -27.69 19.28
CA TRP A 207 2.68 -26.99 18.80
C TRP A 207 3.40 -26.25 19.94
N GLN A 208 4.71 -26.16 19.83
CA GLN A 208 5.54 -25.42 20.78
C GLN A 208 5.79 -24.01 20.29
N THR A 209 5.63 -23.03 21.17
CA THR A 209 6.04 -21.65 20.87
C THR A 209 7.56 -21.60 20.77
N PRO A 210 8.13 -21.20 19.62
CA PRO A 210 9.57 -21.09 19.47
C PRO A 210 10.16 -20.06 20.44
N PHE A 211 11.37 -20.32 20.88
CA PHE A 211 12.12 -19.35 21.67
C PHE A 211 12.48 -18.13 20.78
N MET A 212 12.36 -16.93 21.31
CA MET A 212 12.66 -15.66 20.65
C MET A 212 11.71 -15.20 19.53
N MET A 213 10.60 -15.90 19.28
CA MET A 213 9.53 -15.41 18.43
C MET A 213 8.24 -15.30 19.24
N GLN A 214 7.54 -14.18 19.12
CA GLN A 214 6.27 -14.01 19.81
C GLN A 214 5.13 -14.57 18.96
N VAL A 215 4.37 -15.52 19.50
CA VAL A 215 3.10 -15.99 18.93
C VAL A 215 1.97 -15.41 19.76
N SER A 216 1.10 -14.63 19.13
CA SER A 216 0.05 -13.86 19.80
C SER A 216 -1.33 -14.26 19.30
N PRO A 217 -2.12 -15.00 20.10
CA PRO A 217 -3.53 -15.21 19.81
C PRO A 217 -4.30 -13.88 19.81
N VAL A 218 -5.12 -13.67 18.80
CA VAL A 218 -5.97 -12.48 18.64
C VAL A 218 -7.36 -12.89 18.20
N ASN A 219 -8.39 -12.23 18.77
CA ASN A 219 -9.78 -12.51 18.43
C ASN A 219 -10.47 -11.34 17.74
N THR A 220 -10.03 -10.11 17.91
CA THR A 220 -10.66 -8.92 17.31
C THR A 220 -9.75 -8.23 16.32
N LEU A 221 -10.37 -7.48 15.39
CA LEU A 221 -9.64 -6.66 14.42
C LEU A 221 -8.77 -5.61 15.09
N ASP A 222 -9.23 -4.95 16.17
CA ASP A 222 -8.43 -3.94 16.89
C ASP A 222 -7.17 -4.56 17.49
N LYS A 223 -7.28 -5.73 18.18
CA LYS A 223 -6.10 -6.42 18.71
C LYS A 223 -5.13 -6.87 17.61
N ALA A 224 -5.65 -7.36 16.50
CA ALA A 224 -4.84 -7.77 15.36
C ALA A 224 -4.14 -6.57 14.73
N TYR A 225 -4.85 -5.47 14.50
CA TYR A 225 -4.30 -4.24 13.97
C TYR A 225 -3.22 -3.64 14.89
N TYR A 226 -3.51 -3.53 16.18
CA TYR A 226 -2.51 -3.10 17.16
C TYR A 226 -1.28 -4.02 17.17
N GLY A 227 -1.50 -5.32 17.06
CA GLY A 227 -0.42 -6.30 16.97
C GLY A 227 0.46 -6.12 15.73
N LEU A 228 -0.08 -5.66 14.62
CA LEU A 228 0.65 -5.41 13.37
C LEU A 228 1.33 -4.04 13.33
N THR A 229 0.64 -2.99 13.73
CA THR A 229 1.06 -1.59 13.54
C THR A 229 1.53 -0.90 14.82
N GLY A 230 1.05 -1.32 15.98
CA GLY A 230 1.20 -0.60 17.25
C GLY A 230 0.17 0.51 17.46
N HIS A 231 -0.75 0.71 16.51
CA HIS A 231 -1.81 1.73 16.55
C HIS A 231 -3.19 1.10 16.77
N ARG A 232 -4.15 1.89 17.22
CA ARG A 232 -5.55 1.47 17.33
C ARG A 232 -6.21 1.49 15.95
N LEU A 233 -7.19 0.59 15.76
CA LEU A 233 -7.92 0.50 14.51
C LEU A 233 -8.83 1.72 14.30
N GLU A 234 -9.41 2.26 15.39
CA GLU A 234 -10.27 3.47 15.40
C GLU A 234 -9.48 4.71 15.82
#